data_a143353e107334fc20d8c82c7e8901bc
#
_entry.id   a143353e107334fc20d8c82c7e8901bc
#
_cell.length_a   1.000
_cell.length_b   1.000
_cell.length_c   1.000
_cell.angle_alpha   90.00
_cell.angle_beta   90.00
_cell.angle_gamma   90.00
#
_symmetry.space_group_name_H-M   'P 1'
#
loop_
_entity.id
_entity.type
_entity.pdbx_description
1 polymer ?
#
loop_
_entity_poly.entity_id
_entity_poly.type
_entity_poly.pdbx_seq_one_letter_code
_entity_poly.pdbx_strand_id
1 'polypeptide(L)'
;MTVKHHQSKGKGRRHKELDASDAVSASHTHSRNTQGESKWRSNHNGSLKMCVAMFYRNRFLFLLAIVALLAVLSLSLQFLHLIPMTQPKEDGMVAKSRKRILVNLYTAPPKLDPIYEAYRYCNMPNKTDRGLEGHAPSDYKLLSVHVMIRHGDRYPLYAIPKTKPPPIDCILIPTRKPSHRLLETFIKNRNIVTACKLDGPLNNIALLPSHTVCEMGELTQIGVVQHLLNGEHLHDTYIKKHKLLPDNWTTKHVYVESTGKSRTLQSGLALLYSLLPKLDWGKIHIRYQWSTIFCSNSCDCPMRNHYLEEEQRRQYNMRVKNSLLEQTYIDMAKIVGIPTRRLRAANPIDSLLCHFCHNISFPCTEYGCIKLNHFKVIKAHQLEDEQDRQRKKLYYKYALLATHPILNQTVTRMQQIAQGKKDEIFALYSAHDVTVAPLLSALGIPDASFPRFGARIIFEMWQNGQVKRQHFIRILYNGIDVTFQTSFCSGHKAHSKQLLCPFENFVSFVRKDMFAIFNSTNYYDACHRRVF
;
A
#
# COMPACT_ATOMS: atom_id res chain seq x y z
N MET A 1 -52.33 30.80 -26.02
CA MET A 1 -52.23 29.37 -26.30
C MET A 1 -51.30 28.73 -25.29
N THR A 2 -51.88 27.99 -24.39
CA THR A 2 -51.25 27.45 -23.18
C THR A 2 -50.72 26.03 -23.48
N VAL A 3 -49.45 25.75 -23.25
CA VAL A 3 -48.91 24.40 -23.31
C VAL A 3 -48.44 24.01 -21.91
N LYS A 4 -49.05 22.97 -21.37
CA LYS A 4 -48.75 22.36 -20.06
C LYS A 4 -47.49 21.52 -20.15
N HIS A 5 -46.52 21.76 -19.22
CA HIS A 5 -45.43 20.86 -18.97
C HIS A 5 -45.81 19.78 -17.94
N HIS A 6 -45.71 18.53 -18.34
CA HIS A 6 -45.77 17.37 -17.45
C HIS A 6 -44.39 17.15 -16.81
N GLN A 7 -44.33 17.23 -15.50
CA GLN A 7 -43.17 16.78 -14.70
C GLN A 7 -43.27 15.28 -14.48
N SER A 8 -42.31 14.56 -15.03
CA SER A 8 -42.06 13.15 -14.71
C SER A 8 -41.06 13.09 -13.53
N LYS A 9 -41.51 12.57 -12.39
CA LYS A 9 -40.66 12.27 -11.22
C LYS A 9 -39.85 10.98 -11.47
N GLY A 10 -38.62 11.13 -11.92
CA GLY A 10 -37.64 10.03 -11.92
C GLY A 10 -37.04 9.85 -10.54
N LYS A 11 -37.33 8.73 -9.88
CA LYS A 11 -36.64 8.29 -8.65
C LYS A 11 -35.23 7.84 -9.02
N GLY A 12 -34.23 8.69 -8.82
CA GLY A 12 -32.82 8.32 -8.93
C GLY A 12 -32.39 7.46 -7.74
N ARG A 13 -32.10 6.19 -8.00
CA ARG A 13 -31.36 5.33 -7.07
C ARG A 13 -29.93 5.86 -6.96
N ARG A 14 -29.55 6.41 -5.80
CA ARG A 14 -28.15 6.68 -5.46
C ARG A 14 -27.45 5.35 -5.21
N HIS A 15 -26.62 4.92 -6.12
CA HIS A 15 -25.59 3.92 -5.83
C HIS A 15 -24.53 4.58 -4.93
N LYS A 16 -24.45 4.18 -3.66
CA LYS A 16 -23.29 4.45 -2.81
C LYS A 16 -22.18 3.49 -3.20
N GLU A 17 -21.22 3.94 -3.98
CA GLU A 17 -19.94 3.26 -4.11
C GLU A 17 -19.18 3.38 -2.79
N LEU A 18 -18.92 2.23 -2.17
CA LEU A 18 -18.05 2.12 -0.99
C LEU A 18 -16.60 2.14 -1.46
N ASP A 19 -15.82 3.10 -0.95
CA ASP A 19 -14.38 3.13 -1.14
C ASP A 19 -13.73 1.88 -0.55
N ALA A 20 -12.79 1.26 -1.25
CA ALA A 20 -12.04 0.10 -0.78
C ALA A 20 -11.20 0.38 0.49
N SER A 21 -10.99 1.66 0.84
CA SER A 21 -10.43 2.08 2.13
C SER A 21 -11.41 1.91 3.28
N ASP A 22 -12.71 1.74 3.00
CA ASP A 22 -13.78 1.66 4.00
C ASP A 22 -14.11 0.21 4.40
N ALA A 23 -13.55 -0.79 3.71
CA ALA A 23 -13.87 -2.22 3.88
C ALA A 23 -13.36 -2.86 5.19
N VAL A 24 -12.85 -2.08 6.15
CA VAL A 24 -12.29 -2.63 7.41
C VAL A 24 -13.38 -2.90 8.47
N SER A 25 -14.62 -2.49 8.27
CA SER A 25 -15.62 -2.65 9.33
C SER A 25 -17.06 -2.77 8.85
N ALA A 26 -17.46 -3.84 8.20
CA ALA A 26 -18.86 -4.27 8.21
C ALA A 26 -19.02 -5.69 7.65
N SER A 27 -18.96 -6.70 8.46
CA SER A 27 -19.60 -7.99 8.21
C SER A 27 -20.62 -8.25 9.32
N HIS A 28 -21.88 -8.01 9.04
CA HIS A 28 -22.98 -8.47 9.88
C HIS A 28 -23.33 -9.90 9.49
N THR A 29 -23.15 -10.81 10.42
CA THR A 29 -23.71 -12.15 10.37
C THR A 29 -25.12 -12.15 10.98
N HIS A 30 -26.11 -12.44 10.15
CA HIS A 30 -27.41 -12.89 10.64
C HIS A 30 -27.33 -14.40 10.93
N SER A 31 -27.45 -14.75 12.21
CA SER A 31 -27.72 -16.11 12.66
C SER A 31 -29.23 -16.30 12.72
N ARG A 32 -29.77 -17.23 11.96
CA ARG A 32 -31.10 -17.79 12.18
C ARG A 32 -30.97 -19.17 12.82
N ASN A 33 -31.49 -19.27 14.04
CA ASN A 33 -31.81 -20.53 14.70
C ASN A 33 -32.85 -21.30 13.90
N THR A 34 -32.64 -22.58 13.69
CA THR A 34 -33.70 -23.58 13.61
C THR A 34 -33.24 -24.82 14.35
N GLN A 35 -34.04 -25.15 15.37
CA GLN A 35 -34.05 -26.41 16.11
C GLN A 35 -34.40 -27.58 15.16
N GLY A 36 -33.77 -28.70 15.38
CA GLY A 36 -34.14 -29.98 14.79
C GLY A 36 -33.53 -31.11 15.58
N GLU A 37 -34.24 -31.60 16.58
CA GLU A 37 -33.94 -32.84 17.29
C GLU A 37 -34.14 -34.06 16.38
N SER A 38 -33.18 -34.99 16.38
CA SER A 38 -33.51 -36.41 16.23
C SER A 38 -32.46 -37.31 16.85
N LYS A 39 -32.96 -38.14 17.77
CA LYS A 39 -32.37 -39.29 18.42
C LYS A 39 -31.65 -40.23 17.43
N TRP A 40 -30.44 -40.66 17.79
CA TRP A 40 -29.97 -42.05 17.55
C TRP A 40 -29.19 -42.53 18.77
N ARG A 41 -29.75 -43.49 19.47
CA ARG A 41 -29.12 -44.33 20.51
C ARG A 41 -28.61 -45.58 19.86
N SER A 42 -27.48 -46.03 20.38
CA SER A 42 -27.12 -47.44 20.68
C SER A 42 -25.95 -48.04 19.89
N ASN A 43 -25.09 -48.64 20.69
CA ASN A 43 -24.21 -49.80 20.49
C ASN A 43 -22.87 -49.60 19.78
N HIS A 44 -21.84 -49.29 20.60
CA HIS A 44 -20.51 -49.87 20.42
C HIS A 44 -19.72 -49.90 21.75
N ASN A 45 -20.13 -50.74 22.68
CA ASN A 45 -19.38 -51.03 23.92
C ASN A 45 -18.64 -52.40 23.90
N GLY A 46 -18.45 -53.03 22.72
CA GLY A 46 -17.80 -54.33 22.61
C GLY A 46 -16.35 -54.35 22.11
N SER A 47 -15.96 -53.35 21.31
CA SER A 47 -14.67 -53.38 20.59
C SER A 47 -13.50 -52.76 21.36
N LEU A 48 -13.75 -51.86 22.29
CA LEU A 48 -12.67 -51.14 22.99
C LEU A 48 -11.98 -51.95 24.10
N LYS A 49 -12.71 -52.92 24.70
CA LYS A 49 -12.13 -53.78 25.77
C LYS A 49 -11.16 -54.83 25.25
N MET A 50 -11.29 -55.25 24.01
CA MET A 50 -10.38 -56.26 23.40
C MET A 50 -9.05 -55.66 22.93
N CYS A 51 -9.03 -54.39 22.47
CA CYS A 51 -7.80 -53.71 22.09
C CYS A 51 -6.94 -53.34 23.30
N VAL A 52 -7.52 -52.98 24.42
CA VAL A 52 -6.79 -52.60 25.64
C VAL A 52 -6.09 -53.82 26.30
N ALA A 53 -6.72 -55.01 26.26
CA ALA A 53 -6.12 -56.24 26.79
C ALA A 53 -4.93 -56.75 25.95
N MET A 54 -4.93 -56.55 24.63
CA MET A 54 -3.78 -56.85 23.77
C MET A 54 -2.57 -55.91 23.99
N PHE A 55 -2.84 -54.66 24.30
CA PHE A 55 -1.77 -53.67 24.59
C PHE A 55 -1.00 -53.94 25.86
N TYR A 56 -1.63 -54.51 26.89
CA TYR A 56 -0.96 -54.78 28.18
C TYR A 56 -0.07 -56.06 28.14
N ARG A 57 -0.32 -56.99 27.23
CA ARG A 57 0.43 -58.29 27.14
C ARG A 57 1.78 -58.18 26.44
N ASN A 58 2.05 -57.07 25.68
CA ASN A 58 3.27 -56.90 24.88
C ASN A 58 4.08 -55.66 25.23
N ARG A 59 3.95 -55.09 26.46
CA ARG A 59 4.70 -53.90 26.87
C ARG A 59 6.22 -54.09 26.77
N PHE A 60 6.71 -55.28 27.02
CA PHE A 60 8.15 -55.55 26.97
C PHE A 60 8.67 -55.59 25.52
N LEU A 61 7.93 -56.14 24.61
CA LEU A 61 8.29 -56.15 23.19
C LEU A 61 8.18 -54.73 22.56
N PHE A 62 7.22 -53.93 22.99
CA PHE A 62 7.10 -52.54 22.55
C PHE A 62 8.22 -51.65 23.02
N LEU A 63 8.65 -51.81 24.27
CA LEU A 63 9.82 -51.15 24.83
C LEU A 63 11.11 -51.55 24.12
N LEU A 64 11.29 -52.84 23.84
CA LEU A 64 12.42 -53.34 23.06
C LEU A 64 12.46 -52.78 21.64
N ALA A 65 11.29 -52.64 20.98
CA ALA A 65 11.20 -52.04 19.65
C ALA A 65 11.55 -50.54 19.67
N ILE A 66 11.14 -49.79 20.71
CA ILE A 66 11.52 -48.39 20.85
C ILE A 66 13.02 -48.24 21.11
N VAL A 67 13.62 -49.06 21.97
CA VAL A 67 15.07 -49.04 22.25
C VAL A 67 15.86 -49.39 20.98
N ALA A 68 15.42 -50.40 20.21
CA ALA A 68 16.04 -50.74 18.95
C ALA A 68 15.94 -49.61 17.91
N LEU A 69 14.78 -48.92 17.83
CA LEU A 69 14.61 -47.78 16.96
C LEU A 69 15.50 -46.58 17.34
N LEU A 70 15.64 -46.32 18.64
CA LEU A 70 16.51 -45.29 19.12
C LEU A 70 18.00 -45.62 18.91
N ALA A 71 18.38 -46.91 19.04
CA ALA A 71 19.74 -47.36 18.74
C ALA A 71 20.07 -47.23 17.23
N VAL A 72 19.14 -47.56 16.36
CA VAL A 72 19.28 -47.39 14.90
C VAL A 72 19.37 -45.91 14.54
N LEU A 73 18.56 -45.07 15.16
CA LEU A 73 18.62 -43.62 14.98
C LEU A 73 19.94 -43.01 15.46
N SER A 74 20.44 -43.48 16.58
CA SER A 74 21.74 -43.06 17.13
C SER A 74 22.92 -43.48 16.26
N LEU A 75 22.89 -44.73 15.74
CA LEU A 75 23.89 -45.23 14.79
C LEU A 75 23.83 -44.49 13.44
N SER A 76 22.65 -44.20 12.93
CA SER A 76 22.50 -43.40 11.69
C SER A 76 23.01 -41.95 11.86
N LEU A 77 22.81 -41.37 13.02
CA LEU A 77 23.38 -40.03 13.33
C LEU A 77 24.89 -40.06 13.43
N GLN A 78 25.49 -41.13 13.99
CA GLN A 78 26.94 -41.29 14.04
C GLN A 78 27.55 -41.60 12.67
N PHE A 79 26.86 -42.33 11.80
CA PHE A 79 27.26 -42.56 10.40
C PHE A 79 27.21 -41.27 9.57
N LEU A 80 26.25 -40.39 9.80
CA LEU A 80 26.18 -39.08 9.17
C LEU A 80 27.35 -38.13 9.57
N HIS A 81 27.97 -38.36 10.74
CA HIS A 81 29.18 -37.65 11.18
C HIS A 81 30.48 -38.24 10.62
N LEU A 82 30.46 -39.45 10.11
CA LEU A 82 31.66 -40.18 9.61
C LEU A 82 31.85 -40.13 8.11
N ILE A 83 30.92 -39.57 7.35
CA ILE A 83 31.10 -39.34 5.91
C ILE A 83 31.87 -37.99 5.77
N PRO A 84 33.12 -38.01 5.31
CA PRO A 84 33.80 -36.77 4.94
C PRO A 84 33.08 -36.22 3.70
N MET A 85 32.18 -35.27 3.93
CA MET A 85 31.65 -34.45 2.85
C MET A 85 32.82 -33.63 2.29
N THR A 86 33.37 -34.07 1.17
CA THR A 86 34.14 -33.21 0.29
C THR A 86 33.18 -32.09 -0.14
N GLN A 87 33.26 -30.97 0.60
CA GLN A 87 32.54 -29.76 0.24
C GLN A 87 33.06 -29.28 -1.10
N PRO A 88 32.20 -29.03 -2.11
CA PRO A 88 32.52 -28.05 -3.13
C PRO A 88 32.77 -26.76 -2.38
N LYS A 89 33.85 -26.04 -2.68
CA LYS A 89 34.09 -24.68 -2.21
C LYS A 89 32.91 -23.82 -2.70
N GLU A 90 31.82 -23.77 -1.90
CA GLU A 90 30.81 -22.72 -2.01
C GLU A 90 31.42 -21.47 -1.38
N ASP A 91 31.57 -20.46 -2.22
CA ASP A 91 32.03 -19.14 -1.81
C ASP A 91 31.21 -18.68 -0.59
N GLY A 92 31.89 -18.34 0.50
CA GLY A 92 31.29 -18.02 1.80
C GLY A 92 30.37 -16.79 1.84
N MET A 93 30.04 -16.20 0.69
CA MET A 93 29.09 -15.10 0.53
C MET A 93 27.63 -15.54 0.40
N VAL A 94 27.34 -16.69 -0.23
CA VAL A 94 25.94 -17.17 -0.41
C VAL A 94 25.35 -17.66 0.90
N ALA A 95 26.18 -18.29 1.76
CA ALA A 95 25.76 -18.76 3.08
C ALA A 95 25.45 -17.59 4.04
N LYS A 96 26.19 -16.49 3.97
CA LYS A 96 25.92 -15.28 4.78
C LYS A 96 24.65 -14.55 4.34
N SER A 97 24.31 -14.56 3.05
CA SER A 97 23.08 -13.96 2.53
C SER A 97 21.84 -14.76 2.94
N ARG A 98 21.88 -16.10 2.83
CA ARG A 98 20.78 -16.97 3.31
C ARG A 98 20.58 -16.88 4.82
N LYS A 99 21.66 -16.80 5.61
CA LYS A 99 21.55 -16.60 7.08
C LYS A 99 20.95 -15.23 7.43
N ARG A 100 21.25 -14.16 6.71
CA ARG A 100 20.64 -12.85 6.94
C ARG A 100 19.14 -12.82 6.60
N ILE A 101 18.71 -13.50 5.54
CA ILE A 101 17.29 -13.59 5.16
C ILE A 101 16.53 -14.44 6.20
N LEU A 102 17.10 -15.54 6.67
CA LEU A 102 16.49 -16.40 7.70
C LEU A 102 16.47 -15.74 9.09
N VAL A 103 17.53 -15.01 9.47
CA VAL A 103 17.57 -14.29 10.76
C VAL A 103 16.54 -13.17 10.83
N ASN A 104 16.28 -12.46 9.70
CA ASN A 104 15.24 -11.44 9.66
C ASN A 104 13.80 -12.00 9.71
N LEU A 105 13.61 -13.29 9.42
CA LEU A 105 12.29 -13.95 9.49
C LEU A 105 11.90 -14.37 10.93
N TYR A 106 12.87 -14.49 11.84
CA TYR A 106 12.65 -14.99 13.20
C TYR A 106 12.86 -13.96 14.32
N THR A 107 13.43 -12.81 14.02
CA THR A 107 13.52 -11.72 15.01
C THR A 107 12.20 -10.95 15.05
N ALA A 108 11.67 -10.74 16.27
CA ALA A 108 10.54 -9.84 16.45
C ALA A 108 10.86 -8.46 15.85
N PRO A 109 9.90 -7.81 15.17
CA PRO A 109 10.15 -6.47 14.63
C PRO A 109 10.53 -5.51 15.76
N PRO A 110 11.39 -4.53 15.49
CA PRO A 110 11.66 -3.48 16.46
C PRO A 110 10.34 -2.80 16.81
N LYS A 111 10.11 -2.57 18.10
CA LYS A 111 8.92 -1.86 18.57
C LYS A 111 9.03 -0.41 18.11
N LEU A 112 8.13 0.00 17.23
CA LEU A 112 8.08 1.38 16.74
C LEU A 112 7.46 2.30 17.79
N ASP A 113 8.02 3.51 17.95
CA ASP A 113 7.37 4.54 18.76
C ASP A 113 6.12 5.07 18.01
N PRO A 114 4.90 4.88 18.54
CA PRO A 114 3.68 5.27 17.87
C PRO A 114 3.56 6.78 17.64
N ILE A 115 4.14 7.61 18.50
CA ILE A 115 4.11 9.07 18.34
C ILE A 115 5.08 9.52 17.24
N TYR A 116 6.30 8.98 17.24
CA TYR A 116 7.26 9.24 16.16
C TYR A 116 6.71 8.81 14.79
N GLU A 117 6.10 7.60 14.73
CA GLU A 117 5.49 7.12 13.48
C GLU A 117 4.25 7.94 13.07
N ALA A 118 3.51 8.52 14.01
CA ALA A 118 2.45 9.45 13.68
C ALA A 118 3.01 10.75 13.06
N TYR A 119 4.10 11.31 13.59
CA TYR A 119 4.78 12.46 12.96
C TYR A 119 5.29 12.13 11.55
N ARG A 120 5.90 10.97 11.38
CA ARG A 120 6.33 10.51 10.05
C ARG A 120 5.16 10.39 9.09
N TYR A 121 4.04 9.85 9.56
CA TYR A 121 2.82 9.71 8.77
C TYR A 121 2.25 11.06 8.31
N CYS A 122 2.20 12.07 9.19
CA CYS A 122 1.76 13.42 8.84
C CYS A 122 2.62 14.06 7.75
N ASN A 123 3.90 13.73 7.70
CA ASN A 123 4.85 14.22 6.69
C ASN A 123 4.80 15.75 6.52
N MET A 124 4.89 16.48 7.64
CA MET A 124 4.78 17.94 7.65
C MET A 124 5.84 18.58 6.75
N PRO A 125 5.48 19.56 5.90
CA PRO A 125 6.36 20.15 4.90
C PRO A 125 7.30 21.22 5.49
N ASN A 126 8.14 20.83 6.45
CA ASN A 126 9.12 21.70 7.10
C ASN A 126 10.50 21.65 6.45
N LYS A 127 10.84 20.56 5.78
CA LYS A 127 12.07 20.40 5.00
C LYS A 127 11.79 19.47 3.83
N THR A 128 12.31 19.82 2.68
CA THR A 128 12.28 18.93 1.51
C THR A 128 13.28 17.81 1.77
N ASP A 129 12.81 16.58 1.99
CA ASP A 129 13.68 15.41 1.93
C ASP A 129 14.13 15.26 0.48
N ARG A 130 15.26 15.91 0.14
CA ARG A 130 15.94 15.70 -1.13
C ARG A 130 16.56 14.32 -1.06
N GLY A 131 15.92 13.39 -1.76
CA GLY A 131 16.36 12.00 -1.78
C GLY A 131 17.41 11.72 -2.85
N LEU A 132 17.61 10.44 -3.09
CA LEU A 132 18.58 9.92 -4.05
C LEU A 132 18.01 9.83 -5.48
N GLU A 133 16.87 10.46 -5.78
CA GLU A 133 16.30 10.49 -7.11
C GLU A 133 17.30 11.00 -8.13
N GLY A 134 17.36 10.35 -9.29
CA GLY A 134 18.29 10.70 -10.37
C GLY A 134 19.77 10.48 -10.07
N HIS A 135 20.14 9.78 -9.00
CA HIS A 135 21.54 9.45 -8.73
C HIS A 135 21.91 8.13 -9.44
N ALA A 136 22.64 8.25 -10.54
CA ALA A 136 23.24 7.14 -11.28
C ALA A 136 24.66 7.49 -11.69
N PRO A 137 25.49 6.49 -12.06
CA PRO A 137 26.81 6.74 -12.65
C PRO A 137 26.73 7.62 -13.90
N SER A 138 27.76 8.39 -14.18
CA SER A 138 27.80 9.42 -15.24
C SER A 138 27.61 8.87 -16.65
N ASP A 139 27.94 7.59 -16.85
CA ASP A 139 27.84 6.88 -18.13
C ASP A 139 26.43 6.32 -18.40
N TYR A 140 25.45 6.60 -17.53
CA TYR A 140 24.06 6.20 -17.73
C TYR A 140 23.16 7.39 -18.09
N LYS A 141 22.28 7.15 -19.06
CA LYS A 141 21.25 8.10 -19.49
C LYS A 141 19.89 7.69 -18.93
N LEU A 142 19.20 8.62 -18.30
CA LEU A 142 17.81 8.42 -17.87
C LEU A 142 16.87 8.43 -19.09
N LEU A 143 16.10 7.37 -19.28
CA LEU A 143 15.16 7.23 -20.40
C LEU A 143 13.72 7.52 -20.01
N SER A 144 13.28 7.05 -18.84
CA SER A 144 11.92 7.31 -18.39
C SER A 144 11.78 7.27 -16.87
N VAL A 145 10.76 7.94 -16.38
CA VAL A 145 10.39 8.02 -14.96
C VAL A 145 8.91 7.78 -14.78
N HIS A 146 8.56 6.81 -13.96
CA HIS A 146 7.19 6.56 -13.55
C HIS A 146 7.06 6.84 -12.05
N VAL A 147 6.15 7.74 -11.70
CA VAL A 147 5.91 8.21 -10.32
C VAL A 147 4.53 7.80 -9.89
N MET A 148 4.42 7.03 -8.82
CA MET A 148 3.16 6.80 -8.12
C MET A 148 3.18 7.55 -6.80
N ILE A 149 2.17 8.37 -6.56
CA ILE A 149 2.03 9.13 -5.32
C ILE A 149 0.80 8.70 -4.52
N ARG A 150 0.92 8.72 -3.19
CA ARG A 150 -0.23 8.81 -2.31
C ARG A 150 -0.68 10.28 -2.25
N HIS A 151 -1.99 10.54 -2.19
CA HIS A 151 -2.51 11.89 -1.95
C HIS A 151 -1.87 12.54 -0.71
N GLY A 152 -1.89 13.85 -0.64
CA GLY A 152 -1.41 14.62 0.50
C GLY A 152 -2.33 14.53 1.73
N ASP A 153 -1.97 15.32 2.75
CA ASP A 153 -2.77 15.45 3.97
C ASP A 153 -4.21 15.88 3.65
N ARG A 154 -5.15 15.33 4.39
CA ARG A 154 -6.58 15.49 4.16
C ARG A 154 -7.39 15.56 5.44
N TYR A 155 -8.60 16.12 5.35
CA TYR A 155 -9.62 16.03 6.37
C TYR A 155 -10.03 14.56 6.63
N PRO A 156 -10.46 14.18 7.85
CA PRO A 156 -10.85 12.80 8.14
C PRO A 156 -11.93 12.26 7.20
N LEU A 157 -11.87 10.97 6.90
CA LEU A 157 -12.97 10.24 6.23
C LEU A 157 -14.08 9.86 7.21
N TYR A 158 -13.74 9.78 8.50
CA TYR A 158 -14.65 9.32 9.55
C TYR A 158 -14.67 10.33 10.70
N ALA A 159 -15.87 10.76 11.09
CA ALA A 159 -16.06 11.54 12.29
C ALA A 159 -16.22 10.63 13.51
N ILE A 160 -15.68 11.02 14.65
CA ILE A 160 -16.00 10.37 15.92
C ILE A 160 -17.42 10.81 16.31
N PRO A 161 -18.39 9.88 16.45
CA PRO A 161 -19.77 10.23 16.72
C PRO A 161 -19.92 11.06 18.00
N LYS A 162 -20.88 11.99 18.03
CA LYS A 162 -21.16 12.90 19.16
C LYS A 162 -20.01 13.83 19.57
N THR A 163 -18.99 13.96 18.76
CA THR A 163 -17.94 14.96 18.98
C THR A 163 -18.01 16.05 17.92
N LYS A 164 -17.46 17.23 18.25
CA LYS A 164 -17.28 18.28 17.25
C LYS A 164 -16.21 17.83 16.23
N PRO A 165 -16.44 18.05 14.93
CA PRO A 165 -15.42 17.76 13.92
C PRO A 165 -14.20 18.67 14.11
N PRO A 166 -13.00 18.27 13.65
CA PRO A 166 -11.81 19.11 13.75
C PRO A 166 -12.03 20.44 12.99
N PRO A 167 -11.72 21.59 13.60
CA PRO A 167 -11.92 22.91 13.00
C PRO A 167 -10.82 23.22 11.97
N ILE A 168 -10.88 22.57 10.82
CA ILE A 168 -9.93 22.74 9.72
C ILE A 168 -10.65 23.40 8.56
N ASP A 169 -9.99 24.41 7.99
CA ASP A 169 -10.39 25.13 6.79
C ASP A 169 -9.52 24.66 5.62
N CYS A 170 -10.15 24.15 4.59
CA CYS A 170 -9.50 23.64 3.38
C CYS A 170 -9.27 24.72 2.30
N ILE A 171 -9.76 25.94 2.48
CA ILE A 171 -9.44 27.05 1.56
C ILE A 171 -7.93 27.29 1.54
N LEU A 172 -7.38 27.47 0.36
CA LEU A 172 -5.96 27.74 0.19
C LEU A 172 -5.67 29.23 0.44
N ILE A 173 -4.84 29.51 1.44
CA ILE A 173 -4.45 30.87 1.82
C ILE A 173 -2.92 30.99 1.75
N PRO A 174 -2.35 31.82 0.83
CA PRO A 174 -0.91 31.90 0.62
C PRO A 174 -0.09 32.25 1.87
N THR A 175 -0.65 33.06 2.76
CA THR A 175 0.00 33.52 3.99
C THR A 175 -0.09 32.53 5.14
N ARG A 176 -1.02 31.56 5.07
CA ARG A 176 -1.20 30.52 6.09
C ARG A 176 -0.09 29.47 5.99
N LYS A 177 0.49 29.10 7.13
CA LYS A 177 1.49 28.02 7.21
C LYS A 177 0.83 26.64 7.32
N PRO A 178 1.45 25.58 6.73
CA PRO A 178 2.63 25.65 5.87
C PRO A 178 2.31 26.32 4.52
N SER A 179 3.29 27.02 3.96
CA SER A 179 3.17 27.68 2.67
C SER A 179 4.33 27.26 1.74
N HIS A 180 4.15 27.51 0.45
CA HIS A 180 5.15 27.25 -0.58
C HIS A 180 5.22 28.46 -1.53
N ARG A 181 6.41 28.76 -2.09
CA ARG A 181 6.60 29.92 -2.98
C ARG A 181 5.68 29.93 -4.21
N LEU A 182 5.27 28.74 -4.67
CA LEU A 182 4.35 28.57 -5.81
C LEU A 182 2.87 28.53 -5.39
N LEU A 183 2.52 28.56 -4.10
CA LEU A 183 1.14 28.38 -3.67
C LEU A 183 0.25 29.53 -4.16
N GLU A 184 0.73 30.78 -4.03
CA GLU A 184 -0.01 31.96 -4.49
C GLU A 184 -0.28 31.93 -5.99
N THR A 185 0.75 31.63 -6.79
CA THR A 185 0.61 31.52 -8.24
C THR A 185 -0.24 30.33 -8.66
N PHE A 186 -0.18 29.20 -7.92
CA PHE A 186 -1.04 28.06 -8.15
C PHE A 186 -2.52 28.41 -7.95
N ILE A 187 -2.83 29.16 -6.90
CA ILE A 187 -4.20 29.65 -6.63
C ILE A 187 -4.67 30.64 -7.71
N LYS A 188 -3.82 31.64 -8.06
CA LYS A 188 -4.13 32.63 -9.08
C LYS A 188 -4.32 32.01 -10.47
N ASN A 189 -3.54 30.99 -10.78
CA ASN A 189 -3.59 30.27 -12.06
C ASN A 189 -4.67 29.19 -12.11
N ARG A 190 -5.63 29.21 -11.19
CA ARG A 190 -6.74 28.25 -11.16
C ARG A 190 -7.40 28.07 -12.54
N ASN A 191 -7.70 29.16 -13.24
CA ASN A 191 -8.34 29.10 -14.57
C ASN A 191 -7.47 28.39 -15.61
N ILE A 192 -6.14 28.47 -15.51
CA ILE A 192 -5.21 27.77 -16.40
C ILE A 192 -5.23 26.28 -16.09
N VAL A 193 -5.16 25.90 -14.83
CA VAL A 193 -5.20 24.48 -14.39
C VAL A 193 -6.55 23.84 -14.73
N THR A 194 -7.64 24.59 -14.70
CA THR A 194 -8.97 24.09 -15.08
C THR A 194 -9.14 23.85 -16.59
N ALA A 195 -8.21 24.32 -17.42
CA ALA A 195 -8.23 24.06 -18.85
C ALA A 195 -7.80 22.63 -19.25
N CYS A 196 -7.29 21.82 -18.30
CA CYS A 196 -6.86 20.44 -18.59
C CYS A 196 -8.03 19.57 -19.08
N LYS A 197 -7.71 18.65 -19.97
CA LYS A 197 -8.67 17.63 -20.43
C LYS A 197 -8.79 16.55 -19.35
N LEU A 198 -10.01 16.34 -18.87
CA LEU A 198 -10.32 15.33 -17.88
C LEU A 198 -11.19 14.24 -18.52
N ASP A 199 -10.96 12.97 -18.15
CA ASP A 199 -11.95 11.93 -18.44
C ASP A 199 -13.28 12.23 -17.72
N GLY A 200 -14.40 11.85 -18.32
CA GLY A 200 -15.75 12.25 -17.90
C GLY A 200 -16.03 12.25 -16.40
N PRO A 201 -15.70 11.18 -15.63
CA PRO A 201 -15.96 11.14 -14.19
C PRO A 201 -15.16 12.18 -13.38
N LEU A 202 -14.01 12.66 -13.88
CA LEU A 202 -13.20 13.67 -13.20
C LEU A 202 -13.76 15.09 -13.37
N ASN A 203 -14.60 15.34 -14.37
CA ASN A 203 -15.14 16.68 -14.64
C ASN A 203 -16.03 17.24 -13.51
N ASN A 204 -16.57 16.35 -12.67
CA ASN A 204 -17.43 16.73 -11.55
C ASN A 204 -16.65 16.92 -10.25
N ILE A 205 -15.31 16.84 -10.28
CA ILE A 205 -14.45 16.95 -9.12
C ILE A 205 -13.86 18.35 -9.07
N ALA A 206 -13.96 19.01 -7.90
CA ALA A 206 -13.30 20.29 -7.67
C ALA A 206 -11.77 20.14 -7.81
N LEU A 207 -11.15 20.98 -8.63
CA LEU A 207 -9.72 20.89 -8.94
C LEU A 207 -8.81 21.49 -7.85
N LEU A 208 -9.37 22.31 -6.97
CA LEU A 208 -8.71 22.85 -5.79
C LEU A 208 -9.62 22.65 -4.57
N PRO A 209 -9.03 22.44 -3.38
CA PRO A 209 -9.79 22.48 -2.14
C PRO A 209 -10.38 23.88 -1.94
N SER A 210 -11.61 23.99 -1.44
CA SER A 210 -12.36 25.25 -1.44
C SER A 210 -13.35 25.44 -0.29
N HIS A 211 -13.50 24.48 0.62
CA HIS A 211 -14.49 24.55 1.69
C HIS A 211 -13.89 25.15 2.96
N THR A 212 -14.54 26.18 3.53
CA THR A 212 -14.20 26.75 4.84
C THR A 212 -14.38 25.75 5.98
N VAL A 213 -15.36 24.85 5.81
CA VAL A 213 -15.50 23.64 6.62
C VAL A 213 -15.22 22.48 5.68
N CYS A 214 -14.08 21.85 5.83
CA CYS A 214 -13.64 20.78 4.93
C CYS A 214 -14.69 19.67 4.81
N GLU A 215 -14.91 19.17 3.60
CA GLU A 215 -15.64 17.93 3.37
C GLU A 215 -14.82 16.71 3.80
N MET A 216 -15.52 15.59 4.09
CA MET A 216 -14.84 14.34 4.48
C MET A 216 -13.88 13.87 3.38
N GLY A 217 -12.61 13.75 3.75
CA GLY A 217 -11.54 13.34 2.85
C GLY A 217 -11.03 14.42 1.90
N GLU A 218 -11.46 15.68 2.04
CA GLU A 218 -10.95 16.80 1.26
C GLU A 218 -9.47 17.06 1.55
N LEU A 219 -8.69 17.37 0.51
CA LEU A 219 -7.29 17.72 0.63
C LEU A 219 -7.12 19.02 1.38
N THR A 220 -6.18 19.08 2.35
CA THR A 220 -5.87 20.31 3.06
C THR A 220 -4.76 21.11 2.36
N GLN A 221 -4.54 22.35 2.81
CA GLN A 221 -3.38 23.14 2.35
C GLN A 221 -2.05 22.42 2.61
N ILE A 222 -1.93 21.71 3.74
CA ILE A 222 -0.74 20.87 4.02
C ILE A 222 -0.53 19.89 2.88
N GLY A 223 -1.58 19.19 2.44
CA GLY A 223 -1.53 18.22 1.35
C GLY A 223 -1.15 18.84 0.00
N VAL A 224 -1.64 20.01 -0.32
CA VAL A 224 -1.24 20.77 -1.52
C VAL A 224 0.25 21.11 -1.47
N VAL A 225 0.71 21.66 -0.33
CA VAL A 225 2.12 22.06 -0.16
C VAL A 225 3.06 20.86 -0.21
N GLN A 226 2.68 19.70 0.36
CA GLN A 226 3.44 18.45 0.23
C GLN A 226 3.71 18.10 -1.24
N HIS A 227 2.72 18.25 -2.11
CA HIS A 227 2.86 17.93 -3.52
C HIS A 227 3.53 19.02 -4.35
N LEU A 228 3.38 20.29 -4.00
CA LEU A 228 4.19 21.37 -4.59
C LEU A 228 5.69 21.15 -4.32
N LEU A 229 6.05 20.75 -3.09
CA LEU A 229 7.44 20.41 -2.72
C LEU A 229 7.95 19.17 -3.45
N ASN A 230 7.13 18.11 -3.54
CA ASN A 230 7.48 16.92 -4.30
C ASN A 230 7.74 17.26 -5.78
N GLY A 231 6.86 18.02 -6.41
CA GLY A 231 7.01 18.41 -7.81
C GLY A 231 8.23 19.30 -8.05
N GLU A 232 8.52 20.26 -7.15
CA GLU A 232 9.73 21.10 -7.22
C GLU A 232 11.01 20.28 -7.12
N HIS A 233 11.07 19.31 -6.19
CA HIS A 233 12.22 18.41 -6.05
C HIS A 233 12.42 17.58 -7.33
N LEU A 234 11.34 17.00 -7.87
CA LEU A 234 11.41 16.18 -9.09
C LEU A 234 11.73 17.04 -10.33
N HIS A 235 11.28 18.31 -10.36
CA HIS A 235 11.67 19.27 -11.39
C HIS A 235 13.19 19.51 -11.42
N ASP A 236 13.77 19.83 -10.25
CA ASP A 236 15.20 20.07 -10.14
C ASP A 236 16.00 18.84 -10.55
N THR A 237 15.51 17.65 -10.19
CA THR A 237 16.17 16.38 -10.47
C THR A 237 16.01 15.95 -11.93
N TYR A 238 14.76 15.74 -12.39
CA TYR A 238 14.53 15.10 -13.69
C TYR A 238 14.49 16.07 -14.87
N ILE A 239 13.96 17.28 -14.65
CA ILE A 239 13.81 18.25 -15.74
C ILE A 239 15.07 19.08 -15.91
N LYS A 240 15.58 19.68 -14.83
CA LYS A 240 16.78 20.53 -14.92
C LYS A 240 18.07 19.72 -15.06
N LYS A 241 18.32 18.80 -14.10
CA LYS A 241 19.60 18.06 -14.04
C LYS A 241 19.72 17.01 -15.14
N HIS A 242 18.72 16.14 -15.29
CA HIS A 242 18.77 15.01 -16.24
C HIS A 242 18.20 15.33 -17.61
N LYS A 243 17.55 16.50 -17.80
CA LYS A 243 16.92 16.90 -19.07
C LYS A 243 16.07 15.76 -19.65
N LEU A 244 15.26 15.12 -18.77
CA LEU A 244 14.44 13.97 -19.14
C LEU A 244 13.52 14.30 -20.33
N LEU A 245 12.89 15.48 -20.30
CA LEU A 245 12.07 15.96 -21.41
C LEU A 245 12.96 16.72 -22.42
N PRO A 246 12.81 16.48 -23.74
CA PRO A 246 13.51 17.24 -24.76
C PRO A 246 13.10 18.72 -24.76
N ASP A 247 13.92 19.61 -25.33
CA ASP A 247 13.63 21.06 -25.31
C ASP A 247 12.29 21.42 -25.96
N ASN A 248 11.89 20.67 -26.98
CA ASN A 248 10.61 20.81 -27.71
C ASN A 248 9.52 19.87 -27.18
N TRP A 249 9.60 19.46 -25.91
CA TRP A 249 8.63 18.54 -25.35
C TRP A 249 7.19 19.08 -25.42
N THR A 250 6.26 18.16 -25.54
CA THR A 250 4.81 18.42 -25.54
C THR A 250 4.12 17.51 -24.54
N THR A 251 2.83 17.70 -24.33
CA THR A 251 2.02 16.84 -23.44
C THR A 251 1.99 15.37 -23.87
N LYS A 252 2.39 15.03 -25.10
CA LYS A 252 2.58 13.64 -25.56
C LYS A 252 3.66 12.88 -24.78
N HIS A 253 4.63 13.59 -24.21
CA HIS A 253 5.70 12.99 -23.41
C HIS A 253 5.28 12.70 -21.97
N VAL A 254 4.08 13.12 -21.57
CA VAL A 254 3.60 13.05 -20.18
C VAL A 254 2.29 12.26 -20.11
N TYR A 255 2.31 11.20 -19.33
CA TYR A 255 1.13 10.41 -18.99
C TYR A 255 0.66 10.75 -17.58
N VAL A 256 -0.62 11.01 -17.41
CA VAL A 256 -1.23 11.29 -16.09
C VAL A 256 -2.49 10.47 -15.90
N GLU A 257 -2.58 9.80 -14.76
CA GLU A 257 -3.75 9.02 -14.36
C GLU A 257 -4.05 9.27 -12.88
N SER A 258 -5.30 9.49 -12.53
CA SER A 258 -5.75 9.74 -11.16
C SER A 258 -7.00 8.92 -10.85
N THR A 259 -7.10 8.43 -9.62
CA THR A 259 -8.37 7.88 -9.14
C THR A 259 -9.43 9.00 -9.03
N GLY A 260 -10.71 8.63 -9.02
CA GLY A 260 -11.85 9.53 -9.01
C GLY A 260 -12.16 10.19 -7.67
N LYS A 261 -11.12 10.58 -6.91
CA LYS A 261 -11.28 11.30 -5.64
C LYS A 261 -10.65 12.68 -5.73
N SER A 262 -11.30 13.69 -5.12
CA SER A 262 -10.83 15.08 -5.12
C SER A 262 -9.38 15.17 -4.62
N ARG A 263 -9.05 14.54 -3.51
CA ARG A 263 -7.71 14.54 -2.91
C ARG A 263 -6.61 13.98 -3.82
N THR A 264 -6.90 12.96 -4.64
CA THR A 264 -5.90 12.41 -5.56
C THR A 264 -5.72 13.29 -6.78
N LEU A 265 -6.81 13.75 -7.40
CA LEU A 265 -6.74 14.66 -8.53
C LEU A 265 -6.00 15.94 -8.15
N GLN A 266 -6.40 16.60 -7.06
CA GLN A 266 -5.78 17.83 -6.55
C GLN A 266 -4.29 17.65 -6.20
N SER A 267 -3.92 16.50 -5.61
CA SER A 267 -2.52 16.15 -5.33
C SER A 267 -1.69 16.02 -6.61
N GLY A 268 -2.23 15.34 -7.63
CA GLY A 268 -1.61 15.22 -8.94
C GLY A 268 -1.42 16.56 -9.63
N LEU A 269 -2.44 17.43 -9.59
CA LEU A 269 -2.38 18.79 -10.16
C LEU A 269 -1.31 19.65 -9.47
N ALA A 270 -1.24 19.64 -8.13
CA ALA A 270 -0.24 20.39 -7.38
C ALA A 270 1.19 19.93 -7.71
N LEU A 271 1.40 18.61 -7.81
CA LEU A 271 2.70 18.05 -8.21
C LEU A 271 3.06 18.48 -9.64
N LEU A 272 2.17 18.32 -10.60
CA LEU A 272 2.41 18.69 -12.01
C LEU A 272 2.71 20.18 -12.15
N TYR A 273 2.02 21.04 -11.41
CA TYR A 273 2.22 22.49 -11.45
C TYR A 273 3.64 22.90 -11.12
N SER A 274 4.22 22.29 -10.09
CA SER A 274 5.61 22.58 -9.69
C SER A 274 6.65 21.77 -10.46
N LEU A 275 6.30 20.58 -10.95
CA LEU A 275 7.18 19.74 -11.76
C LEU A 275 7.40 20.31 -13.17
N LEU A 276 6.34 20.80 -13.80
CA LEU A 276 6.32 21.24 -15.21
C LEU A 276 5.79 22.68 -15.35
N PRO A 277 6.55 23.71 -14.96
CA PRO A 277 6.07 25.09 -14.99
C PRO A 277 5.65 25.61 -16.37
N LYS A 278 6.16 24.97 -17.45
CA LYS A 278 5.82 25.29 -18.84
C LYS A 278 4.77 24.35 -19.43
N LEU A 279 4.00 23.61 -18.59
CA LEU A 279 2.97 22.69 -19.05
C LEU A 279 1.85 23.45 -19.77
N ASP A 280 1.52 23.01 -20.97
CA ASP A 280 0.32 23.45 -21.68
C ASP A 280 -0.89 22.72 -21.09
N TRP A 281 -1.53 23.35 -20.11
CA TRP A 281 -2.67 22.78 -19.40
C TRP A 281 -3.86 22.48 -20.30
N GLY A 282 -4.07 23.26 -21.38
CA GLY A 282 -5.15 23.00 -22.34
C GLY A 282 -4.96 21.74 -23.18
N LYS A 283 -3.74 21.19 -23.21
CA LYS A 283 -3.42 19.99 -23.97
C LYS A 283 -3.15 18.76 -23.10
N ILE A 284 -2.92 18.92 -21.79
CA ILE A 284 -2.71 17.76 -20.91
C ILE A 284 -4.01 16.99 -20.73
N HIS A 285 -3.93 15.67 -20.82
CA HIS A 285 -5.04 14.76 -20.59
C HIS A 285 -4.83 13.99 -19.31
N ILE A 286 -5.71 14.14 -18.32
CA ILE A 286 -5.71 13.41 -17.06
C ILE A 286 -6.74 12.29 -17.16
N ARG A 287 -6.27 11.07 -17.13
CA ARG A 287 -7.07 9.86 -17.29
C ARG A 287 -7.71 9.46 -15.97
N TYR A 288 -8.94 8.99 -16.06
CA TYR A 288 -9.69 8.49 -14.91
C TYR A 288 -9.36 7.04 -14.62
N GLN A 289 -9.05 6.78 -13.36
CA GLN A 289 -8.95 5.43 -12.83
C GLN A 289 -10.06 5.21 -11.79
N TRP A 290 -10.96 4.30 -12.08
CA TRP A 290 -12.07 3.99 -11.17
C TRP A 290 -11.65 3.12 -9.98
N SER A 291 -10.60 2.33 -10.12
CA SER A 291 -10.10 1.43 -9.09
C SER A 291 -8.95 2.05 -8.31
N THR A 292 -9.02 1.99 -6.98
CA THR A 292 -7.95 2.45 -6.07
C THR A 292 -6.65 1.63 -6.21
N ILE A 293 -6.71 0.44 -6.79
CA ILE A 293 -5.54 -0.42 -7.06
C ILE A 293 -5.09 -0.40 -8.53
N PHE A 294 -5.61 0.48 -9.35
CA PHE A 294 -5.23 0.66 -10.77
C PHE A 294 -5.33 -0.62 -11.60
N CYS A 295 -6.38 -1.40 -11.40
CA CYS A 295 -6.57 -2.68 -12.10
C CYS A 295 -7.24 -2.53 -13.47
N SER A 296 -7.85 -1.37 -13.81
CA SER A 296 -8.51 -1.13 -15.10
C SER A 296 -9.40 -2.30 -15.55
N ASN A 297 -9.15 -2.88 -16.72
CA ASN A 297 -9.91 -4.03 -17.24
C ASN A 297 -9.54 -5.37 -16.57
N SER A 298 -8.52 -5.39 -15.70
CA SER A 298 -8.05 -6.59 -14.98
C SER A 298 -8.55 -6.64 -13.54
N CYS A 299 -9.66 -5.97 -13.23
CA CYS A 299 -10.20 -5.90 -11.87
C CYS A 299 -10.95 -7.16 -11.44
N ASP A 300 -11.40 -7.98 -12.38
CA ASP A 300 -11.99 -9.28 -12.06
C ASP A 300 -10.89 -10.26 -11.63
N CYS A 301 -10.79 -10.48 -10.33
CA CYS A 301 -9.80 -11.34 -9.71
C CYS A 301 -10.33 -11.90 -8.38
N PRO A 302 -11.14 -12.98 -8.41
CA PRO A 302 -11.76 -13.56 -7.23
C PRO A 302 -10.75 -13.94 -6.14
N MET A 303 -9.60 -14.51 -6.53
CA MET A 303 -8.56 -14.92 -5.59
C MET A 303 -7.91 -13.75 -4.86
N ARG A 304 -7.74 -12.59 -5.52
CA ARG A 304 -7.28 -11.37 -4.85
C ARG A 304 -8.24 -10.97 -3.72
N ASN A 305 -9.54 -10.96 -4.00
CA ASN A 305 -10.55 -10.60 -3.01
C ASN A 305 -10.58 -11.62 -1.86
N HIS A 306 -10.52 -12.90 -2.17
CA HIS A 306 -10.43 -13.98 -1.18
C HIS A 306 -9.24 -13.78 -0.22
N TYR A 307 -8.02 -13.53 -0.74
CA TYR A 307 -6.85 -13.31 0.12
C TYR A 307 -6.98 -12.05 1.00
N LEU A 308 -7.61 -10.99 0.48
CA LEU A 308 -7.87 -9.79 1.27
C LEU A 308 -8.85 -10.06 2.41
N GLU A 309 -9.96 -10.75 2.12
CA GLU A 309 -10.99 -11.10 3.12
C GLU A 309 -10.45 -12.01 4.22
N GLU A 310 -9.66 -13.02 3.85
CA GLU A 310 -9.00 -13.92 4.80
C GLU A 310 -8.02 -13.16 5.71
N GLU A 311 -7.23 -12.24 5.14
CA GLU A 311 -6.31 -11.41 5.92
C GLU A 311 -7.07 -10.46 6.87
N GLN A 312 -8.15 -9.85 6.41
CA GLN A 312 -9.01 -9.00 7.25
C GLN A 312 -9.65 -9.79 8.39
N ARG A 313 -10.12 -11.01 8.13
CA ARG A 313 -10.67 -11.92 9.15
C ARG A 313 -9.60 -12.29 10.19
N ARG A 314 -8.40 -12.60 9.75
CA ARG A 314 -7.26 -12.90 10.63
C ARG A 314 -6.93 -11.71 11.54
N GLN A 315 -6.82 -10.50 10.98
CA GLN A 315 -6.56 -9.29 11.76
C GLN A 315 -7.68 -8.99 12.75
N TYR A 316 -8.93 -9.15 12.35
CA TYR A 316 -10.07 -8.97 13.26
C TYR A 316 -9.96 -9.90 14.48
N ASN A 317 -9.67 -11.18 14.27
CA ASN A 317 -9.51 -12.16 15.35
C ASN A 317 -8.33 -11.82 16.28
N MET A 318 -7.27 -11.22 15.77
CA MET A 318 -6.13 -10.74 16.58
C MET A 318 -6.53 -9.54 17.46
N ARG A 319 -7.24 -8.57 16.89
CA ARG A 319 -7.69 -7.36 17.60
C ARG A 319 -8.61 -7.65 18.78
N VAL A 320 -9.52 -8.60 18.62
CA VAL A 320 -10.46 -9.00 19.69
C VAL A 320 -9.75 -9.55 20.92
N LYS A 321 -8.55 -10.10 20.76
CA LYS A 321 -7.75 -10.67 21.86
C LYS A 321 -6.88 -9.65 22.61
N ASN A 322 -6.79 -8.40 22.13
CA ASN A 322 -5.95 -7.38 22.77
C ASN A 322 -6.71 -6.63 23.86
N SER A 323 -6.47 -6.99 25.12
CA SER A 323 -7.15 -6.43 26.28
C SER A 323 -6.92 -4.93 26.48
N LEU A 324 -5.69 -4.42 26.22
CA LEU A 324 -5.35 -3.01 26.36
C LEU A 324 -6.08 -2.17 25.31
N LEU A 325 -6.13 -2.64 24.07
CA LEU A 325 -6.88 -2.00 23.00
C LEU A 325 -8.38 -1.99 23.32
N GLU A 326 -8.92 -3.12 23.82
CA GLU A 326 -10.33 -3.22 24.23
C GLU A 326 -10.66 -2.20 25.30
N GLN A 327 -9.87 -2.14 26.39
CA GLN A 327 -10.07 -1.18 27.48
C GLN A 327 -10.00 0.27 26.96
N THR A 328 -9.06 0.57 26.06
CA THR A 328 -8.94 1.90 25.44
C THR A 328 -10.22 2.28 24.68
N TYR A 329 -10.80 1.36 23.92
CA TYR A 329 -12.07 1.61 23.23
C TYR A 329 -13.24 1.75 24.19
N ILE A 330 -13.27 0.99 25.31
CA ILE A 330 -14.30 1.13 26.35
C ILE A 330 -14.22 2.52 26.99
N ASP A 331 -13.03 2.98 27.35
CA ASP A 331 -12.83 4.29 27.98
C ASP A 331 -13.20 5.44 27.05
N MET A 332 -12.78 5.37 25.79
CA MET A 332 -13.19 6.35 24.78
C MET A 332 -14.71 6.32 24.52
N ALA A 333 -15.33 5.14 24.50
CA ALA A 333 -16.75 4.99 24.29
C ALA A 333 -17.58 5.63 25.43
N LYS A 334 -17.12 5.53 26.68
CA LYS A 334 -17.69 6.25 27.83
C LYS A 334 -17.59 7.78 27.64
N ILE A 335 -16.41 8.29 27.25
CA ILE A 335 -16.20 9.71 26.97
C ILE A 335 -17.14 10.21 25.88
N VAL A 336 -17.33 9.44 24.82
CA VAL A 336 -18.16 9.83 23.67
C VAL A 336 -19.65 9.55 23.90
N GLY A 337 -20.00 8.77 24.93
CA GLY A 337 -21.39 8.41 25.26
C GLY A 337 -22.07 7.53 24.20
N ILE A 338 -21.33 6.53 23.66
CA ILE A 338 -21.85 5.56 22.68
C ILE A 338 -21.34 4.14 23.00
N PRO A 339 -22.00 3.09 22.48
CA PRO A 339 -21.50 1.73 22.63
C PRO A 339 -20.13 1.54 21.97
N THR A 340 -19.24 0.77 22.61
CA THR A 340 -17.86 0.48 22.12
C THR A 340 -17.86 -0.07 20.69
N ARG A 341 -18.82 -0.95 20.35
CA ARG A 341 -18.96 -1.47 18.97
C ARG A 341 -19.18 -0.37 17.95
N ARG A 342 -20.01 0.64 18.28
CA ARG A 342 -20.28 1.77 17.39
C ARG A 342 -19.04 2.67 17.22
N LEU A 343 -18.27 2.88 18.30
CA LEU A 343 -17.03 3.64 18.24
C LEU A 343 -15.98 2.93 17.37
N ARG A 344 -15.83 1.62 17.49
CA ARG A 344 -14.92 0.85 16.65
C ARG A 344 -15.27 0.95 15.17
N ALA A 345 -16.56 0.83 14.84
CA ALA A 345 -17.06 0.95 13.48
C ALA A 345 -16.83 2.36 12.88
N ALA A 346 -16.72 3.38 13.73
CA ALA A 346 -16.43 4.75 13.31
C ALA A 346 -14.93 4.99 13.01
N ASN A 347 -14.07 3.97 13.11
CA ASN A 347 -12.63 4.07 12.81
C ASN A 347 -11.96 5.34 13.39
N PRO A 348 -11.96 5.53 14.71
CA PRO A 348 -11.59 6.80 15.34
C PRO A 348 -10.13 7.22 15.09
N ILE A 349 -9.25 6.29 14.74
CA ILE A 349 -7.84 6.59 14.46
C ILE A 349 -7.67 7.57 13.31
N ASP A 350 -8.55 7.55 12.31
CA ASP A 350 -8.47 8.47 11.17
C ASP A 350 -8.69 9.93 11.62
N SER A 351 -9.72 10.17 12.43
CA SER A 351 -9.97 11.49 13.03
C SER A 351 -8.87 11.90 14.00
N LEU A 352 -8.42 11.00 14.87
CA LEU A 352 -7.37 11.30 15.85
C LEU A 352 -6.03 11.62 15.18
N LEU A 353 -5.68 10.93 14.08
CA LEU A 353 -4.50 11.28 13.27
C LEU A 353 -4.61 12.68 12.67
N CYS A 354 -5.79 13.07 12.20
CA CYS A 354 -6.01 14.41 11.68
C CYS A 354 -5.83 15.46 12.78
N HIS A 355 -6.42 15.28 13.96
CA HIS A 355 -6.19 16.15 15.11
C HIS A 355 -4.69 16.26 15.46
N PHE A 356 -3.99 15.14 15.47
CA PHE A 356 -2.56 15.08 15.76
C PHE A 356 -1.73 15.83 14.70
N CYS A 357 -1.97 15.56 13.40
CA CYS A 357 -1.22 16.18 12.30
C CYS A 357 -1.43 17.70 12.23
N HIS A 358 -2.60 18.18 12.61
CA HIS A 358 -2.92 19.61 12.61
C HIS A 358 -2.68 20.31 13.95
N ASN A 359 -2.09 19.60 14.92
CA ASN A 359 -1.85 20.11 16.27
C ASN A 359 -3.13 20.67 16.93
N ILE A 360 -4.26 19.97 16.75
CA ILE A 360 -5.56 20.31 17.32
C ILE A 360 -5.81 19.38 18.52
N SER A 361 -6.38 19.93 19.60
CA SER A 361 -6.77 19.15 20.77
C SER A 361 -7.72 18.01 20.38
N PHE A 362 -7.53 16.84 21.01
CA PHE A 362 -8.42 15.71 20.79
C PHE A 362 -9.84 16.04 21.25
N PRO A 363 -10.87 15.37 20.67
CA PRO A 363 -12.26 15.70 20.95
C PRO A 363 -12.64 15.53 22.41
N CYS A 364 -13.46 16.47 22.91
CA CYS A 364 -14.08 16.44 24.23
C CYS A 364 -15.59 16.39 24.10
N THR A 365 -16.24 15.85 25.13
CA THR A 365 -17.69 15.88 25.37
C THR A 365 -17.95 16.33 26.81
N GLU A 366 -19.19 16.37 27.23
CA GLU A 366 -19.57 16.60 28.64
C GLU A 366 -19.00 15.54 29.60
N TYR A 367 -18.69 14.34 29.12
CA TYR A 367 -18.15 13.23 29.91
C TYR A 367 -16.61 13.20 29.97
N GLY A 368 -15.94 14.15 29.33
CA GLY A 368 -14.47 14.26 29.34
C GLY A 368 -13.85 14.39 27.96
N CYS A 369 -12.52 14.25 27.92
CA CYS A 369 -11.73 14.39 26.69
C CYS A 369 -11.00 13.11 26.32
N ILE A 370 -10.94 12.79 25.03
CA ILE A 370 -10.01 11.80 24.49
C ILE A 370 -8.58 12.34 24.73
N LYS A 371 -7.67 11.49 25.22
CA LYS A 371 -6.32 11.86 25.62
C LYS A 371 -5.28 11.30 24.65
N LEU A 372 -4.09 11.89 24.65
CA LEU A 372 -2.95 11.41 23.87
C LEU A 372 -2.65 9.93 24.14
N ASN A 373 -2.87 9.43 25.37
CA ASN A 373 -2.64 8.02 25.68
C ASN A 373 -3.60 7.08 24.92
N HIS A 374 -4.87 7.47 24.75
CA HIS A 374 -5.82 6.70 23.94
C HIS A 374 -5.34 6.61 22.48
N PHE A 375 -4.93 7.75 21.90
CA PHE A 375 -4.35 7.79 20.56
C PHE A 375 -3.10 6.92 20.45
N LYS A 376 -2.17 7.01 21.42
CA LYS A 376 -0.93 6.26 21.46
C LYS A 376 -1.17 4.74 21.42
N VAL A 377 -2.13 4.23 22.21
CA VAL A 377 -2.46 2.81 22.27
C VAL A 377 -3.04 2.33 20.92
N ILE A 378 -4.01 3.08 20.36
CA ILE A 378 -4.61 2.69 19.07
C ILE A 378 -3.56 2.76 17.95
N LYS A 379 -2.70 3.79 17.96
CA LYS A 379 -1.64 3.92 16.95
C LYS A 379 -0.58 2.83 17.09
N ALA A 380 -0.19 2.46 18.29
CA ALA A 380 0.73 1.35 18.53
C ALA A 380 0.17 0.04 17.96
N HIS A 381 -1.10 -0.25 18.25
CA HIS A 381 -1.75 -1.44 17.71
C HIS A 381 -1.87 -1.42 16.18
N GLN A 382 -2.18 -0.25 15.60
CA GLN A 382 -2.19 -0.10 14.13
C GLN A 382 -0.83 -0.43 13.51
N LEU A 383 0.28 -0.02 14.15
CA LEU A 383 1.63 -0.33 13.68
C LEU A 383 1.96 -1.81 13.83
N GLU A 384 1.60 -2.43 14.93
CA GLU A 384 1.75 -3.88 15.16
C GLU A 384 0.98 -4.70 14.11
N ASP A 385 -0.28 -4.31 13.84
CA ASP A 385 -1.11 -4.93 12.80
C ASP A 385 -0.45 -4.82 11.41
N GLU A 386 0.11 -3.65 11.09
CA GLU A 386 0.77 -3.44 9.79
C GLU A 386 2.05 -4.25 9.68
N GLN A 387 2.90 -4.23 10.71
CA GLN A 387 4.12 -5.05 10.76
C GLN A 387 3.81 -6.55 10.64
N ASP A 388 2.78 -7.02 11.33
CA ASP A 388 2.35 -8.42 11.25
C ASP A 388 1.83 -8.75 9.85
N ARG A 389 0.98 -7.90 9.29
CA ARG A 389 0.41 -8.05 7.93
C ARG A 389 1.49 -8.17 6.87
N GLN A 390 2.50 -7.29 6.88
CA GLN A 390 3.60 -7.29 5.91
C GLN A 390 4.41 -8.59 5.89
N ARG A 391 4.37 -9.37 6.97
CA ARG A 391 5.06 -10.66 7.09
C ARG A 391 4.23 -11.86 6.68
N LYS A 392 2.93 -11.68 6.41
CA LYS A 392 2.04 -12.80 6.10
C LYS A 392 2.02 -13.14 4.63
N LYS A 393 2.24 -14.42 4.35
CA LYS A 393 2.13 -14.98 3.00
C LYS A 393 0.77 -14.66 2.36
N LEU A 394 -0.29 -14.58 3.17
CA LEU A 394 -1.64 -14.27 2.74
C LEU A 394 -1.73 -12.86 2.15
N TYR A 395 -1.22 -11.85 2.89
CA TYR A 395 -1.16 -10.48 2.41
C TYR A 395 -0.22 -10.32 1.21
N TYR A 396 0.91 -11.01 1.21
CA TYR A 396 1.82 -11.01 0.06
C TYR A 396 1.14 -11.54 -1.21
N LYS A 397 0.36 -12.63 -1.12
CA LYS A 397 -0.44 -13.13 -2.23
C LYS A 397 -1.46 -12.11 -2.72
N TYR A 398 -2.18 -11.47 -1.79
CA TYR A 398 -3.07 -10.34 -2.13
C TYR A 398 -2.31 -9.24 -2.87
N ALA A 399 -1.18 -8.80 -2.34
CA ALA A 399 -0.38 -7.72 -2.89
C ALA A 399 0.09 -7.99 -4.33
N LEU A 400 0.57 -9.20 -4.61
CA LEU A 400 0.98 -9.60 -5.96
C LEU A 400 -0.18 -9.47 -6.96
N LEU A 401 -1.37 -10.01 -6.64
CA LEU A 401 -2.52 -9.94 -7.54
C LEU A 401 -3.10 -8.52 -7.64
N ALA A 402 -3.09 -7.75 -6.55
CA ALA A 402 -3.61 -6.39 -6.54
C ALA A 402 -2.75 -5.42 -7.37
N THR A 403 -1.43 -5.65 -7.41
CA THR A 403 -0.49 -4.69 -8.03
C THR A 403 0.02 -5.12 -9.40
N HIS A 404 -0.18 -6.39 -9.79
CA HIS A 404 0.25 -6.84 -11.10
C HIS A 404 -0.26 -5.96 -12.25
N PRO A 405 -1.54 -5.51 -12.32
CA PRO A 405 -2.01 -4.69 -13.44
C PRO A 405 -1.20 -3.40 -13.63
N ILE A 406 -0.94 -2.65 -12.56
CA ILE A 406 -0.18 -1.39 -12.65
C ILE A 406 1.32 -1.65 -12.92
N LEU A 407 1.91 -2.70 -12.35
CA LEU A 407 3.29 -3.09 -12.63
C LEU A 407 3.44 -3.54 -14.10
N ASN A 408 2.49 -4.30 -14.61
CA ASN A 408 2.47 -4.72 -16.01
C ASN A 408 2.31 -3.53 -16.98
N GLN A 409 1.48 -2.54 -16.63
CA GLN A 409 1.36 -1.30 -17.39
C GLN A 409 2.70 -0.53 -17.39
N THR A 410 3.36 -0.43 -16.23
CA THR A 410 4.67 0.23 -16.08
C THR A 410 5.74 -0.46 -16.92
N VAL A 411 5.89 -1.77 -16.80
CA VAL A 411 6.86 -2.57 -17.61
C VAL A 411 6.57 -2.41 -19.09
N THR A 412 5.32 -2.52 -19.51
CA THR A 412 4.94 -2.41 -20.94
C THR A 412 5.30 -1.05 -21.51
N ARG A 413 5.02 0.06 -20.77
CA ARG A 413 5.40 1.41 -21.22
C ARG A 413 6.92 1.55 -21.32
N MET A 414 7.66 1.11 -20.31
CA MET A 414 9.13 1.17 -20.32
C MET A 414 9.72 0.35 -21.48
N GLN A 415 9.19 -0.84 -21.76
CA GLN A 415 9.63 -1.63 -22.93
C GLN A 415 9.35 -0.92 -24.26
N GLN A 416 8.19 -0.27 -24.39
CA GLN A 416 7.86 0.51 -25.60
C GLN A 416 8.79 1.72 -25.79
N ILE A 417 9.17 2.38 -24.69
CA ILE A 417 10.16 3.49 -24.72
C ILE A 417 11.54 2.96 -25.10
N ALA A 418 11.99 1.86 -24.52
CA ALA A 418 13.27 1.22 -24.86
C ALA A 418 13.36 0.80 -26.34
N GLN A 419 12.21 0.50 -26.96
CA GLN A 419 12.07 0.16 -28.38
C GLN A 419 11.85 1.37 -29.30
N GLY A 420 11.78 2.60 -28.77
CA GLY A 420 11.47 3.82 -29.52
C GLY A 420 10.03 3.86 -30.08
N LYS A 421 9.11 3.07 -29.52
CA LYS A 421 7.71 2.98 -29.98
C LYS A 421 6.77 3.93 -29.23
N LYS A 422 7.22 4.59 -28.19
CA LYS A 422 6.42 5.47 -27.33
C LYS A 422 7.23 6.64 -26.81
N ASP A 423 6.59 7.80 -26.75
CA ASP A 423 7.19 9.06 -26.32
C ASP A 423 6.80 9.47 -24.90
N GLU A 424 5.86 8.77 -24.23
CA GLU A 424 5.38 9.06 -22.87
C GLU A 424 6.45 8.71 -21.82
N ILE A 425 7.55 9.47 -21.79
CA ILE A 425 8.75 9.21 -20.97
C ILE A 425 8.58 9.57 -19.48
N PHE A 426 7.57 10.37 -19.14
CA PHE A 426 7.18 10.64 -17.76
C PHE A 426 5.74 10.18 -17.51
N ALA A 427 5.52 9.39 -16.46
CA ALA A 427 4.20 8.95 -16.06
C ALA A 427 3.93 9.27 -14.58
N LEU A 428 2.75 9.83 -14.30
CA LEU A 428 2.26 10.13 -12.96
C LEU A 428 0.97 9.35 -12.68
N TYR A 429 0.97 8.61 -11.57
CA TYR A 429 -0.19 7.90 -11.03
C TYR A 429 -0.53 8.48 -9.67
N SER A 430 -1.65 9.20 -9.57
CA SER A 430 -2.10 9.78 -8.30
C SER A 430 -3.08 8.86 -7.59
N ALA A 431 -2.68 8.36 -6.41
CA ALA A 431 -3.24 7.19 -5.77
C ALA A 431 -3.45 7.35 -4.26
N HIS A 432 -3.56 6.22 -3.57
CA HIS A 432 -3.88 6.08 -2.16
C HIS A 432 -2.82 5.24 -1.41
N ASP A 433 -2.92 5.19 -0.09
CA ASP A 433 -2.18 4.25 0.75
C ASP A 433 -2.51 2.79 0.41
N VAL A 434 -3.79 2.49 0.15
CA VAL A 434 -4.25 1.16 -0.29
C VAL A 434 -3.72 0.74 -1.67
N THR A 435 -3.10 1.66 -2.43
CA THR A 435 -2.36 1.39 -3.66
C THR A 435 -0.87 1.17 -3.36
N VAL A 436 -0.28 2.07 -2.58
CA VAL A 436 1.16 2.11 -2.32
C VAL A 436 1.60 0.98 -1.37
N ALA A 437 0.83 0.68 -0.30
CA ALA A 437 1.21 -0.35 0.66
C ALA A 437 1.30 -1.77 0.03
N PRO A 438 0.30 -2.28 -0.72
CA PRO A 438 0.47 -3.55 -1.40
C PRO A 438 1.56 -3.53 -2.47
N LEU A 439 1.83 -2.38 -3.12
CA LEU A 439 2.93 -2.26 -4.09
C LEU A 439 4.30 -2.48 -3.42
N LEU A 440 4.53 -1.86 -2.26
CA LEU A 440 5.74 -2.09 -1.46
C LEU A 440 5.88 -3.57 -1.08
N SER A 441 4.80 -4.18 -0.60
CA SER A 441 4.77 -5.60 -0.24
C SER A 441 5.08 -6.51 -1.43
N ALA A 442 4.46 -6.28 -2.59
CA ALA A 442 4.67 -7.08 -3.79
C ALA A 442 6.12 -6.99 -4.30
N LEU A 443 6.74 -5.82 -4.21
CA LEU A 443 8.14 -5.60 -4.58
C LEU A 443 9.12 -6.21 -3.56
N GLY A 444 8.64 -6.65 -2.38
CA GLY A 444 9.47 -7.19 -1.31
C GLY A 444 10.19 -6.11 -0.49
N ILE A 445 9.72 -4.87 -0.54
CA ILE A 445 10.28 -3.75 0.20
C ILE A 445 9.70 -3.75 1.63
N PRO A 446 10.54 -3.97 2.66
CA PRO A 446 10.07 -4.06 4.04
C PRO A 446 9.79 -2.66 4.61
N ASP A 447 8.59 -2.14 4.41
CA ASP A 447 8.12 -0.98 5.16
C ASP A 447 7.17 -1.45 6.27
N ALA A 448 7.57 -1.23 7.52
CA ALA A 448 6.81 -1.64 8.70
C ALA A 448 5.75 -0.60 9.10
N SER A 449 5.57 0.45 8.32
CA SER A 449 4.62 1.53 8.60
C SER A 449 3.71 1.80 7.40
N PHE A 450 2.60 2.47 7.65
CA PHE A 450 1.75 2.94 6.57
C PHE A 450 2.46 3.97 5.70
N PRO A 451 2.25 3.95 4.38
CA PRO A 451 2.74 5.02 3.49
C PRO A 451 2.29 6.39 4.00
N ARG A 452 3.24 7.30 4.25
CA ARG A 452 2.97 8.66 4.75
C ARG A 452 2.18 9.49 3.75
N PHE A 453 1.53 10.56 4.18
CA PHE A 453 0.91 11.53 3.27
C PHE A 453 1.95 12.07 2.27
N GLY A 454 1.57 12.22 1.01
CA GLY A 454 2.48 12.65 -0.04
C GLY A 454 3.62 11.65 -0.34
N ALA A 455 3.52 10.39 0.11
CA ALA A 455 4.50 9.35 -0.23
C ALA A 455 4.59 9.16 -1.75
N ARG A 456 5.80 8.80 -2.22
CA ARG A 456 6.07 8.54 -3.63
C ARG A 456 6.90 7.27 -3.81
N ILE A 457 6.52 6.45 -4.78
CA ILE A 457 7.34 5.38 -5.36
C ILE A 457 7.71 5.81 -6.77
N ILE A 458 8.98 5.68 -7.11
CA ILE A 458 9.52 6.08 -8.41
C ILE A 458 10.26 4.91 -9.04
N PHE A 459 9.94 4.65 -10.30
CA PHE A 459 10.64 3.72 -11.16
C PHE A 459 11.43 4.52 -12.20
N GLU A 460 12.75 4.46 -12.15
CA GLU A 460 13.66 5.11 -13.09
C GLU A 460 14.22 4.07 -14.06
N MET A 461 14.04 4.27 -15.37
CA MET A 461 14.68 3.43 -16.38
C MET A 461 15.90 4.14 -16.94
N TRP A 462 17.04 3.46 -16.88
CA TRP A 462 18.33 3.94 -17.30
C TRP A 462 18.87 3.12 -18.46
N GLN A 463 19.63 3.75 -19.34
CA GLN A 463 20.36 3.11 -20.44
C GLN A 463 21.85 3.30 -20.24
N ASN A 464 22.62 2.23 -20.45
CA ASN A 464 24.08 2.32 -20.49
C ASN A 464 24.51 3.16 -21.68
N GLY A 465 25.35 4.18 -21.47
CA GLY A 465 25.85 5.07 -22.52
C GLY A 465 26.78 4.37 -23.52
N GLN A 466 27.48 3.33 -23.07
CA GLN A 466 28.44 2.57 -23.91
C GLN A 466 27.74 1.44 -24.68
N VAL A 467 26.74 0.78 -24.06
CA VAL A 467 25.99 -0.34 -24.65
C VAL A 467 24.52 0.01 -24.78
N LYS A 468 24.13 0.60 -25.91
CA LYS A 468 22.82 1.18 -26.17
C LYS A 468 21.61 0.25 -25.94
N ARG A 469 21.78 -1.08 -25.92
CA ARG A 469 20.71 -2.05 -25.73
C ARG A 469 20.59 -2.54 -24.29
N GLN A 470 21.48 -2.12 -23.38
CA GLN A 470 21.41 -2.48 -21.98
C GLN A 470 20.60 -1.45 -21.19
N HIS A 471 19.50 -1.92 -20.62
CA HIS A 471 18.60 -1.11 -19.79
C HIS A 471 18.64 -1.58 -18.35
N PHE A 472 18.45 -0.64 -17.45
CA PHE A 472 18.49 -0.85 -16.01
C PHE A 472 17.30 -0.19 -15.35
N ILE A 473 16.89 -0.74 -14.21
CA ILE A 473 15.84 -0.19 -13.37
C ILE A 473 16.42 0.27 -12.03
N ARG A 474 15.88 1.35 -11.53
CA ARG A 474 16.10 1.83 -10.18
C ARG A 474 14.77 2.17 -9.54
N ILE A 475 14.59 1.79 -8.28
CA ILE A 475 13.33 1.97 -7.56
C ILE A 475 13.61 2.76 -6.30
N LEU A 476 12.86 3.86 -6.12
CA LEU A 476 12.99 4.72 -4.96
C LEU A 476 11.66 4.83 -4.22
N TYR A 477 11.73 4.81 -2.90
CA TYR A 477 10.59 5.07 -2.02
C TYR A 477 10.89 6.25 -1.11
N ASN A 478 10.14 7.34 -1.26
CA ASN A 478 10.35 8.59 -0.51
C ASN A 478 11.80 9.10 -0.55
N GLY A 479 12.47 9.01 -1.69
CA GLY A 479 13.85 9.43 -1.87
C GLY A 479 14.93 8.42 -1.47
N ILE A 480 14.54 7.30 -0.88
CA ILE A 480 15.46 6.21 -0.52
C ILE A 480 15.55 5.21 -1.66
N ASP A 481 16.76 4.85 -2.06
CA ASP A 481 16.97 3.79 -3.03
C ASP A 481 16.70 2.42 -2.41
N VAL A 482 15.63 1.78 -2.86
CA VAL A 482 15.17 0.47 -2.41
C VAL A 482 15.38 -0.62 -3.45
N THR A 483 16.08 -0.33 -4.53
CA THR A 483 16.27 -1.23 -5.68
C THR A 483 16.72 -2.62 -5.25
N PHE A 484 17.76 -2.69 -4.45
CA PHE A 484 18.35 -3.97 -4.00
C PHE A 484 17.66 -4.58 -2.77
N GLN A 485 16.59 -3.96 -2.29
CA GLN A 485 15.67 -4.57 -1.33
C GLN A 485 14.58 -5.37 -2.04
N THR A 486 14.34 -5.10 -3.33
CA THR A 486 13.33 -5.82 -4.11
C THR A 486 13.71 -7.28 -4.32
N SER A 487 12.68 -8.15 -4.39
CA SER A 487 12.88 -9.60 -4.53
C SER A 487 13.67 -10.00 -5.78
N PHE A 488 13.56 -9.22 -6.86
CA PHE A 488 14.18 -9.50 -8.17
C PHE A 488 15.57 -8.87 -8.36
N CYS A 489 16.01 -8.01 -7.43
CA CYS A 489 17.34 -7.38 -7.48
C CYS A 489 18.23 -7.74 -6.29
N SER A 490 17.71 -8.33 -5.21
CA SER A 490 18.41 -8.55 -3.94
C SER A 490 19.68 -9.41 -4.07
N GLY A 491 19.72 -10.34 -5.04
CA GLY A 491 20.88 -11.21 -5.32
C GLY A 491 22.03 -10.52 -6.09
N HIS A 492 21.79 -9.37 -6.70
CA HIS A 492 22.75 -8.73 -7.61
C HIS A 492 23.70 -7.73 -6.94
N LYS A 493 23.43 -7.30 -5.72
CA LYS A 493 24.23 -6.31 -4.99
C LYS A 493 25.69 -6.72 -4.77
N ALA A 494 25.96 -8.02 -4.75
CA ALA A 494 27.31 -8.57 -4.50
C ALA A 494 28.21 -8.57 -5.74
N HIS A 495 27.65 -8.51 -6.94
CA HIS A 495 28.39 -8.68 -8.21
C HIS A 495 28.48 -7.44 -9.08
N SER A 496 27.69 -6.39 -8.80
CA SER A 496 27.73 -5.19 -9.64
C SER A 496 28.44 -4.04 -8.94
N LYS A 497 29.51 -3.57 -9.53
CA LYS A 497 30.03 -2.19 -9.32
C LYS A 497 28.96 -1.15 -9.72
N GLN A 498 27.85 -1.59 -10.28
CA GLN A 498 26.74 -0.81 -10.78
C GLN A 498 25.65 -0.69 -9.69
N LEU A 499 25.26 0.54 -9.38
CA LEU A 499 24.18 0.87 -8.45
C LEU A 499 22.77 0.63 -9.05
N LEU A 500 22.69 -0.07 -10.19
CA LEU A 500 21.48 -0.24 -10.99
C LEU A 500 21.20 -1.73 -11.22
N CYS A 501 19.94 -2.13 -11.17
CA CYS A 501 19.50 -3.50 -11.44
C CYS A 501 19.17 -3.68 -12.94
N PRO A 502 19.53 -4.81 -13.60
CA PRO A 502 19.10 -5.07 -14.96
C PRO A 502 17.58 -4.98 -15.12
N PHE A 503 17.11 -4.27 -16.14
CA PHE A 503 15.67 -4.07 -16.36
C PHE A 503 14.94 -5.39 -16.63
N GLU A 504 15.62 -6.36 -17.26
CA GLU A 504 15.06 -7.68 -17.55
C GLU A 504 14.67 -8.45 -16.29
N ASN A 505 15.30 -8.19 -15.14
CA ASN A 505 14.91 -8.78 -13.87
C ASN A 505 13.51 -8.29 -13.44
N PHE A 506 13.25 -6.99 -13.62
CA PHE A 506 11.92 -6.43 -13.34
C PHE A 506 10.88 -6.95 -14.34
N VAL A 507 11.23 -7.08 -15.61
CA VAL A 507 10.36 -7.68 -16.64
C VAL A 507 10.01 -9.13 -16.27
N SER A 508 11.03 -9.95 -15.92
CA SER A 508 10.83 -11.34 -15.50
C SER A 508 9.94 -11.43 -14.26
N PHE A 509 10.21 -10.61 -13.27
CA PHE A 509 9.41 -10.54 -12.05
C PHE A 509 7.93 -10.33 -12.38
N VAL A 510 7.60 -9.28 -13.15
CA VAL A 510 6.21 -8.92 -13.44
C VAL A 510 5.53 -9.93 -14.37
N ARG A 511 6.26 -10.47 -15.35
CA ARG A 511 5.68 -11.36 -16.37
C ARG A 511 5.62 -12.83 -15.94
N LYS A 512 6.45 -13.24 -14.96
CA LYS A 512 6.63 -14.66 -14.60
C LYS A 512 6.63 -14.88 -13.09
N ASP A 513 7.54 -14.22 -12.34
CA ASP A 513 7.86 -14.64 -10.98
C ASP A 513 6.72 -14.32 -9.99
N MET A 514 5.94 -13.26 -10.25
CA MET A 514 4.75 -12.90 -9.47
C MET A 514 3.72 -14.02 -9.40
N PHE A 515 3.72 -14.97 -10.37
CA PHE A 515 2.73 -16.05 -10.44
C PHE A 515 3.22 -17.36 -9.82
N ALA A 516 4.51 -17.50 -9.55
CA ALA A 516 5.11 -18.74 -9.05
C ALA A 516 4.48 -19.22 -7.73
N ILE A 517 4.17 -18.31 -6.81
CA ILE A 517 3.55 -18.63 -5.51
C ILE A 517 2.13 -19.21 -5.65
N PHE A 518 1.49 -19.02 -6.82
CA PHE A 518 0.16 -19.54 -7.15
C PHE A 518 0.23 -20.81 -7.97
N ASN A 519 1.42 -21.33 -8.27
CA ASN A 519 1.65 -22.41 -9.25
C ASN A 519 1.00 -22.09 -10.60
N SER A 520 1.08 -20.85 -11.04
CA SER A 520 0.48 -20.32 -12.26
C SER A 520 1.55 -19.68 -13.15
N THR A 521 1.25 -19.53 -14.43
CA THR A 521 2.11 -18.90 -15.43
C THR A 521 1.62 -17.52 -15.87
N ASN A 522 0.40 -17.14 -15.49
CA ASN A 522 -0.20 -15.87 -15.91
C ASN A 522 -1.20 -15.34 -14.87
N TYR A 523 -1.54 -14.06 -15.05
CA TYR A 523 -2.42 -13.32 -14.14
C TYR A 523 -3.84 -13.90 -14.09
N TYR A 524 -4.42 -14.23 -15.25
CA TYR A 524 -5.79 -14.73 -15.34
C TYR A 524 -5.94 -16.05 -14.57
N ASP A 525 -5.05 -17.01 -14.80
CA ASP A 525 -5.06 -18.29 -14.09
C ASP A 525 -4.85 -18.08 -12.57
N ALA A 526 -3.92 -17.22 -12.17
CA ALA A 526 -3.68 -16.90 -10.76
C ALA A 526 -4.90 -16.27 -10.07
N CYS A 527 -5.71 -15.49 -10.80
CA CYS A 527 -6.92 -14.85 -10.31
C CYS A 527 -8.13 -15.76 -10.20
N HIS A 528 -8.24 -16.80 -11.07
CA HIS A 528 -9.45 -17.62 -11.21
C HIS A 528 -9.25 -19.07 -10.77
N ARG A 529 -8.04 -19.45 -10.38
CA ARG A 529 -7.74 -20.81 -9.93
C ARG A 529 -8.49 -21.11 -8.65
N ARG A 530 -9.33 -22.14 -8.68
CA ARG A 530 -10.04 -22.61 -7.48
C ARG A 530 -9.03 -23.13 -6.45
N VAL A 531 -9.11 -22.63 -5.23
CA VAL A 531 -8.44 -23.25 -4.08
C VAL A 531 -9.38 -24.39 -3.64
N PHE A 532 -8.96 -25.62 -3.89
CA PHE A 532 -9.61 -26.81 -3.35
C PHE A 532 -9.15 -27.03 -1.91
#